data_fd6659354b7e925135baac3ba6638c51
#
_entry.id   fd6659354b7e925135baac3ba6638c51
#
_cell.length_a   1.000
_cell.length_b   1.000
_cell.length_c   1.000
_cell.angle_alpha   90.00
_cell.angle_beta   90.00
_cell.angle_gamma   90.00
#
_symmetry.space_group_name_H-M   'P 1'
#
loop_
_entity.id
_entity.type
_entity.pdbx_description
1 polymer ?
#
loop_
_entity_poly.entity_id
_entity_poly.type
_entity_poly.pdbx_seq_one_letter_code
_entity_poly.pdbx_strand_id
1 'polypeptide(L)'
;NIMDDQGTTDLPERIMKRLDIRIASIHGNLFPPGTIQHNTSAIVNAIKNPAIDIIGHPDDSNCPLDYEQIVQASKEYHTLLEINNNSLRSPSRKNVRENMTVILKLCKKYDVPVILNSDAHFMTDIANTDHSMPVVEEADFPKELIINYSAERFEAYIAENRKRKKAYKESKK
;
A
#
# COMPACT_ATOMS: atom_id res chain seq x y z
N ASN A 1 8.86 5.32 -6.60
CA ASN A 1 9.53 4.05 -6.28
C ASN A 1 10.29 4.16 -4.97
N ILE A 2 10.40 3.04 -4.24
CA ILE A 2 11.32 2.87 -3.11
C ILE A 2 12.67 2.45 -3.68
N MET A 3 13.76 3.09 -3.23
CA MET A 3 15.08 2.98 -3.83
C MET A 3 16.09 2.21 -2.97
N ASP A 4 15.84 2.13 -1.65
CA ASP A 4 16.73 1.50 -0.67
C ASP A 4 15.96 0.98 0.55
N ASP A 5 16.66 0.29 1.45
CA ASP A 5 16.10 -0.26 2.69
C ASP A 5 15.80 0.81 3.76
N GLN A 6 16.21 2.07 3.53
CA GLN A 6 15.83 3.22 4.35
C GLN A 6 14.48 3.82 3.92
N GLY A 7 13.84 3.28 2.87
CA GLY A 7 12.58 3.78 2.34
C GLY A 7 12.71 5.09 1.57
N THR A 8 13.90 5.40 1.07
CA THR A 8 14.12 6.57 0.20
C THR A 8 13.32 6.43 -1.08
N THR A 9 12.70 7.52 -1.53
CA THR A 9 11.91 7.54 -2.75
C THR A 9 12.59 8.31 -3.87
N ASP A 10 12.32 7.92 -5.11
CA ASP A 10 12.85 8.55 -6.33
C ASP A 10 12.32 9.97 -6.58
N LEU A 11 11.16 10.33 -6.01
CA LEU A 11 10.60 11.67 -6.14
C LEU A 11 11.14 12.61 -5.05
N PRO A 12 11.71 13.77 -5.43
CA PRO A 12 12.13 14.79 -4.48
C PRO A 12 10.94 15.31 -3.64
N GLU A 13 11.19 15.63 -2.38
CA GLU A 13 10.17 16.14 -1.44
C GLU A 13 9.39 17.36 -2.00
N ARG A 14 10.07 18.25 -2.74
CA ARG A 14 9.43 19.41 -3.39
C ARG A 14 8.34 19.04 -4.39
N ILE A 15 8.48 17.88 -5.04
CA ILE A 15 7.47 17.36 -5.98
C ILE A 15 6.35 16.67 -5.19
N MET A 16 6.71 15.80 -4.23
CA MET A 16 5.74 15.10 -3.39
C MET A 16 4.78 16.04 -2.67
N LYS A 17 5.25 17.21 -2.23
CA LYS A 17 4.39 18.22 -1.58
C LYS A 17 3.29 18.78 -2.49
N ARG A 18 3.41 18.65 -3.82
CA ARG A 18 2.44 19.16 -4.80
C ARG A 18 1.40 18.11 -5.20
N LEU A 19 1.59 16.88 -4.80
CA LEU A 19 0.68 15.77 -5.10
C LEU A 19 -0.38 15.66 -4.00
N ASP A 20 -1.61 15.36 -4.43
CA ASP A 20 -2.72 15.12 -3.50
C ASP A 20 -2.57 13.79 -2.78
N ILE A 21 -2.08 12.75 -3.48
CA ILE A 21 -1.85 11.41 -2.97
C ILE A 21 -0.52 10.89 -3.49
N ARG A 22 0.18 10.12 -2.66
CA ARG A 22 1.51 9.57 -2.97
C ARG A 22 1.54 8.09 -2.69
N ILE A 23 1.80 7.33 -3.74
CA ILE A 23 1.96 5.88 -3.69
C ILE A 23 3.46 5.58 -3.78
N ALA A 24 3.97 4.76 -2.88
CA ALA A 24 5.33 4.22 -2.94
C ALA A 24 5.27 2.70 -3.13
N SER A 25 6.12 2.17 -3.99
CA SER A 25 6.17 0.74 -4.31
C SER A 25 7.58 0.28 -4.59
N ILE A 26 7.84 -1.02 -4.41
CA ILE A 26 9.08 -1.66 -4.82
C ILE A 26 8.93 -2.17 -6.25
N HIS A 27 9.93 -1.86 -7.09
CA HIS A 27 10.10 -2.43 -8.42
C HIS A 27 11.52 -3.01 -8.54
N GLY A 28 11.61 -4.29 -8.92
CA GLY A 28 12.86 -5.05 -8.89
C GLY A 28 14.01 -4.52 -9.74
N ASN A 29 13.71 -3.67 -10.74
CA ASN A 29 14.71 -2.98 -11.57
C ASN A 29 15.32 -1.74 -10.88
N LEU A 30 14.68 -1.22 -9.82
CA LEU A 30 15.13 -0.03 -9.08
C LEU A 30 15.57 -0.37 -7.66
N PHE A 31 14.92 -1.35 -7.05
CA PHE A 31 15.25 -1.91 -5.74
C PHE A 31 15.39 -3.42 -5.92
N PRO A 32 16.60 -3.96 -6.05
CA PRO A 32 16.81 -5.41 -6.12
C PRO A 32 16.34 -6.09 -4.84
N PRO A 33 15.33 -6.99 -4.91
CA PRO A 33 14.85 -7.69 -3.72
C PRO A 33 15.94 -8.52 -3.07
N GLY A 34 16.01 -8.46 -1.75
CA GLY A 34 16.93 -9.20 -0.90
C GLY A 34 16.24 -10.19 0.02
N THR A 35 16.71 -10.28 1.26
CA THR A 35 16.07 -11.08 2.30
C THR A 35 14.72 -10.48 2.70
N ILE A 36 13.84 -11.28 3.31
CA ILE A 36 12.57 -10.79 3.87
C ILE A 36 12.81 -9.58 4.76
N GLN A 37 13.80 -9.62 5.64
CA GLN A 37 14.12 -8.51 6.54
C GLN A 37 14.52 -7.24 5.78
N HIS A 38 15.37 -7.36 4.76
CA HIS A 38 15.79 -6.23 3.92
C HIS A 38 14.60 -5.57 3.22
N ASN A 39 13.78 -6.38 2.55
CA ASN A 39 12.61 -5.91 1.82
C ASN A 39 11.56 -5.29 2.76
N THR A 40 11.31 -5.95 3.90
CA THR A 40 10.36 -5.46 4.91
C THR A 40 10.81 -4.13 5.49
N SER A 41 12.12 -3.98 5.77
CA SER A 41 12.67 -2.71 6.27
C SER A 41 12.43 -1.56 5.30
N ALA A 42 12.62 -1.78 3.99
CA ALA A 42 12.35 -0.79 2.96
C ALA A 42 10.88 -0.32 2.98
N ILE A 43 9.93 -1.26 3.03
CA ILE A 43 8.49 -0.96 3.10
C ILE A 43 8.14 -0.25 4.41
N VAL A 44 8.60 -0.76 5.56
CA VAL A 44 8.31 -0.16 6.87
C VAL A 44 8.87 1.26 6.97
N ASN A 45 10.07 1.50 6.45
CA ASN A 45 10.65 2.84 6.45
C ASN A 45 9.92 3.78 5.48
N ALA A 46 9.43 3.30 4.35
CA ALA A 46 8.54 4.07 3.46
C ALA A 46 7.19 4.38 4.15
N ILE A 47 6.59 3.42 4.88
CA ILE A 47 5.37 3.62 5.68
C ILE A 47 5.56 4.73 6.73
N LYS A 48 6.71 4.77 7.40
CA LYS A 48 7.05 5.81 8.40
C LYS A 48 7.21 7.21 7.78
N ASN A 49 7.44 7.29 6.47
CA ASN A 49 7.57 8.57 5.79
C ASN A 49 6.20 9.28 5.69
N PRO A 50 6.00 10.41 6.38
CA PRO A 50 4.71 11.10 6.38
C PRO A 50 4.34 11.69 5.00
N ALA A 51 5.23 11.65 4.02
CA ALA A 51 4.93 12.04 2.65
C ALA A 51 4.31 10.91 1.84
N ILE A 52 4.26 9.66 2.34
CA ILE A 52 3.68 8.51 1.63
C ILE A 52 2.29 8.21 2.21
N ASP A 53 1.31 8.02 1.34
CA ASP A 53 -0.08 7.77 1.72
C ASP A 53 -0.47 6.30 1.51
N ILE A 54 0.13 5.64 0.52
CA ILE A 54 -0.20 4.28 0.10
C ILE A 54 1.09 3.51 -0.21
N ILE A 55 1.16 2.25 0.21
CA ILE A 55 2.14 1.27 -0.30
C ILE A 55 1.47 0.48 -1.42
N GLY A 56 2.02 0.61 -2.62
CA GLY A 56 1.53 -0.06 -3.83
C GLY A 56 1.96 -1.52 -3.90
N HIS A 57 1.04 -2.38 -4.32
CA HIS A 57 1.21 -3.81 -4.65
C HIS A 57 2.24 -4.59 -3.80
N PRO A 58 2.08 -4.67 -2.46
CA PRO A 58 3.02 -5.40 -1.59
C PRO A 58 2.83 -6.92 -1.65
N ASP A 59 2.17 -7.44 -2.67
CA ASP A 59 1.65 -8.80 -2.80
C ASP A 59 2.52 -9.76 -3.63
N ASP A 60 3.66 -9.31 -4.16
CA ASP A 60 4.51 -10.11 -5.06
C ASP A 60 5.62 -10.86 -4.31
N SER A 61 5.59 -12.20 -4.35
CA SER A 61 6.64 -13.05 -3.76
C SER A 61 8.02 -12.93 -4.43
N ASN A 62 8.16 -12.24 -5.56
CA ASN A 62 9.48 -11.86 -6.06
C ASN A 62 10.19 -10.87 -5.11
N CYS A 63 9.42 -10.17 -4.27
CA CYS A 63 9.92 -9.34 -3.18
C CYS A 63 9.26 -9.83 -1.88
N PRO A 64 9.75 -10.93 -1.26
CA PRO A 64 9.10 -11.51 -0.09
C PRO A 64 9.16 -10.56 1.11
N LEU A 65 8.03 -10.47 1.84
CA LEU A 65 7.81 -9.52 2.92
C LEU A 65 7.27 -10.21 4.19
N ASP A 66 7.57 -9.66 5.35
CA ASP A 66 6.86 -9.95 6.59
C ASP A 66 5.57 -9.12 6.63
N TYR A 67 4.46 -9.74 6.22
CA TYR A 67 3.17 -9.07 6.12
C TYR A 67 2.63 -8.61 7.47
N GLU A 68 2.94 -9.31 8.57
CA GLU A 68 2.49 -8.89 9.89
C GLU A 68 3.18 -7.59 10.32
N GLN A 69 4.48 -7.45 10.08
CA GLN A 69 5.20 -6.21 10.36
C GLN A 69 4.69 -5.04 9.54
N ILE A 70 4.45 -5.21 8.22
CA ILE A 70 3.97 -4.11 7.39
C ILE A 70 2.54 -3.69 7.72
N VAL A 71 1.65 -4.63 8.09
CA VAL A 71 0.29 -4.32 8.53
C VAL A 71 0.30 -3.57 9.87
N GLN A 72 1.12 -3.98 10.82
CA GLN A 72 1.28 -3.27 12.09
C GLN A 72 1.85 -1.86 11.90
N ALA A 73 2.86 -1.71 11.05
CA ALA A 73 3.39 -0.40 10.69
C ALA A 73 2.34 0.47 9.98
N SER A 74 1.56 -0.11 9.05
CA SER A 74 0.46 0.57 8.37
C SER A 74 -0.55 1.13 9.37
N LYS A 75 -0.92 0.36 10.40
CA LYS A 75 -1.79 0.81 11.49
C LYS A 75 -1.20 1.99 12.26
N GLU A 76 0.05 1.87 12.68
CA GLU A 76 0.73 2.86 13.51
C GLU A 76 0.91 4.21 12.78
N TYR A 77 1.31 4.16 11.52
CA TYR A 77 1.65 5.35 10.74
C TYR A 77 0.55 5.83 9.79
N HIS A 78 -0.61 5.15 9.78
CA HIS A 78 -1.77 5.49 8.95
C HIS A 78 -1.44 5.58 7.45
N THR A 79 -0.69 4.61 6.94
CA THR A 79 -0.38 4.46 5.52
C THR A 79 -1.16 3.27 4.99
N LEU A 80 -1.92 3.44 3.91
CA LEU A 80 -2.75 2.38 3.34
C LEU A 80 -1.90 1.31 2.65
N LEU A 81 -2.37 0.07 2.70
CA LEU A 81 -1.88 -1.01 1.85
C LEU A 81 -2.81 -1.18 0.66
N GLU A 82 -2.22 -1.27 -0.52
CA GLU A 82 -2.97 -1.47 -1.75
C GLU A 82 -3.34 -2.94 -1.94
N ILE A 83 -4.59 -3.19 -2.30
CA ILE A 83 -5.08 -4.43 -2.89
C ILE A 83 -5.16 -4.18 -4.39
N ASN A 84 -4.16 -4.66 -5.11
CA ASN A 84 -3.92 -4.29 -6.50
C ASN A 84 -4.57 -5.27 -7.47
N ASN A 85 -5.53 -4.78 -8.28
CA ASN A 85 -6.24 -5.61 -9.23
C ASN A 85 -5.34 -6.16 -10.34
N ASN A 86 -4.40 -5.37 -10.84
CA ASN A 86 -3.53 -5.76 -11.94
C ASN A 86 -2.44 -6.77 -11.51
N SER A 87 -2.09 -6.82 -10.23
CA SER A 87 -1.20 -7.86 -9.69
C SER A 87 -1.67 -9.27 -10.03
N LEU A 88 -2.98 -9.52 -9.91
CA LEU A 88 -3.60 -10.82 -10.17
C LEU A 88 -3.60 -11.23 -11.65
N ARG A 89 -3.39 -10.27 -12.55
CA ARG A 89 -3.30 -10.49 -14.00
C ARG A 89 -1.86 -10.59 -14.50
N SER A 90 -0.90 -10.15 -13.69
CA SER A 90 0.49 -10.04 -14.09
C SER A 90 1.17 -11.42 -14.16
N PRO A 91 1.68 -11.86 -15.31
CA PRO A 91 2.38 -13.15 -15.41
C PRO A 91 3.77 -13.12 -14.75
N SER A 92 4.29 -11.95 -14.44
CA SER A 92 5.61 -11.77 -13.83
C SER A 92 5.59 -11.79 -12.30
N ARG A 93 4.43 -11.58 -11.66
CA ARG A 93 4.26 -11.60 -10.20
C ARG A 93 3.93 -13.00 -9.70
N LYS A 94 4.36 -13.32 -8.49
CA LYS A 94 4.24 -14.67 -7.91
C LYS A 94 3.41 -14.67 -6.64
N ASN A 95 2.60 -15.72 -6.45
CA ASN A 95 1.80 -16.00 -5.26
C ASN A 95 0.91 -14.82 -4.83
N VAL A 96 0.49 -14.00 -5.79
CA VAL A 96 -0.24 -12.75 -5.54
C VAL A 96 -1.54 -13.02 -4.77
N ARG A 97 -2.33 -14.00 -5.20
CA ARG A 97 -3.62 -14.32 -4.57
C ARG A 97 -3.46 -14.74 -3.11
N GLU A 98 -2.49 -15.62 -2.86
CA GLU A 98 -2.18 -16.12 -1.51
C GLU A 98 -1.70 -14.98 -0.62
N ASN A 99 -0.77 -14.18 -1.10
CA ASN A 99 -0.23 -13.04 -0.37
C ASN A 99 -1.30 -11.98 -0.08
N MET A 100 -2.12 -11.64 -1.06
CA MET A 100 -3.24 -10.71 -0.91
C MET A 100 -4.23 -11.21 0.14
N THR A 101 -4.52 -12.52 0.14
CA THR A 101 -5.37 -13.15 1.17
C THR A 101 -4.76 -13.03 2.56
N VAL A 102 -3.45 -13.22 2.70
CA VAL A 102 -2.74 -13.04 3.98
C VAL A 102 -2.82 -11.60 4.44
N ILE A 103 -2.55 -10.64 3.56
CA ILE A 103 -2.64 -9.20 3.85
C ILE A 103 -4.05 -8.84 4.34
N LEU A 104 -5.10 -9.27 3.61
CA LEU A 104 -6.48 -9.00 3.98
C LEU A 104 -6.85 -9.59 5.35
N LYS A 105 -6.46 -10.85 5.63
CA LYS A 105 -6.71 -11.48 6.94
C LYS A 105 -6.01 -10.75 8.08
N LEU A 106 -4.78 -10.30 7.87
CA LEU A 106 -4.04 -9.52 8.87
C LEU A 106 -4.65 -8.12 9.06
N CYS A 107 -5.03 -7.45 7.96
CA CYS A 107 -5.72 -6.16 8.03
C CYS A 107 -7.07 -6.27 8.77
N LYS A 108 -7.84 -7.34 8.52
CA LYS A 108 -9.07 -7.63 9.28
C LYS A 108 -8.77 -7.87 10.77
N LYS A 109 -7.77 -8.71 11.08
CA LYS A 109 -7.36 -9.03 12.47
C LYS A 109 -6.98 -7.77 13.27
N TYR A 110 -6.30 -6.84 12.62
CA TYR A 110 -5.76 -5.64 13.28
C TYR A 110 -6.61 -4.38 13.06
N ASP A 111 -7.75 -4.48 12.39
CA ASP A 111 -8.62 -3.35 12.05
C ASP A 111 -7.86 -2.27 11.26
N VAL A 112 -7.18 -2.69 10.20
CA VAL A 112 -6.37 -1.82 9.32
C VAL A 112 -7.09 -1.63 8.00
N PRO A 113 -7.35 -0.38 7.59
CA PRO A 113 -8.00 -0.12 6.31
C PRO A 113 -7.06 -0.38 5.13
N VAL A 114 -7.67 -0.76 4.00
CA VAL A 114 -6.99 -0.98 2.72
C VAL A 114 -7.59 -0.09 1.63
N ILE A 115 -6.88 -0.01 0.50
CA ILE A 115 -7.39 0.64 -0.71
C ILE A 115 -7.34 -0.34 -1.88
N LEU A 116 -8.44 -0.43 -2.65
CA LEU A 116 -8.52 -1.25 -3.86
C LEU A 116 -8.21 -0.38 -5.08
N ASN A 117 -7.18 -0.72 -5.83
CA ASN A 117 -6.79 0.03 -7.03
C ASN A 117 -6.72 -0.89 -8.25
N SER A 118 -7.04 -0.32 -9.40
CA SER A 118 -6.97 -1.02 -10.69
C SER A 118 -5.55 -1.21 -11.20
N ASP A 119 -4.62 -0.29 -10.88
CA ASP A 119 -3.29 -0.20 -11.50
C ASP A 119 -3.40 -0.22 -13.04
N ALA A 120 -4.34 0.62 -13.55
CA ALA A 120 -4.70 0.67 -14.95
C ALA A 120 -3.55 1.16 -15.83
N HIS A 121 -3.21 0.37 -16.85
CA HIS A 121 -2.25 0.74 -17.89
C HIS A 121 -2.96 1.14 -19.19
N PHE A 122 -4.26 0.88 -19.29
CA PHE A 122 -5.13 1.29 -20.39
C PHE A 122 -6.39 1.96 -19.83
N MET A 123 -7.01 2.83 -20.64
CA MET A 123 -8.21 3.55 -20.25
C MET A 123 -9.39 2.63 -19.89
N THR A 124 -9.46 1.46 -20.47
CA THR A 124 -10.51 0.45 -20.21
C THR A 124 -10.37 -0.22 -18.85
N ASP A 125 -9.20 -0.13 -18.22
CA ASP A 125 -8.92 -0.77 -16.95
C ASP A 125 -9.11 0.18 -15.74
N ILE A 126 -9.43 1.45 -16.00
CA ILE A 126 -9.65 2.45 -14.94
C ILE A 126 -10.82 1.99 -14.05
N ALA A 127 -10.58 1.97 -12.74
CA ALA A 127 -11.53 1.53 -11.71
C ALA A 127 -11.93 0.03 -11.79
N ASN A 128 -11.23 -0.78 -12.60
CA ASN A 128 -11.50 -2.22 -12.67
C ASN A 128 -11.00 -2.91 -11.39
N THR A 129 -11.89 -3.69 -10.76
CA THR A 129 -11.61 -4.50 -9.56
C THR A 129 -12.06 -5.96 -9.72
N ASP A 130 -12.33 -6.41 -10.95
CA ASP A 130 -12.92 -7.72 -11.25
C ASP A 130 -12.09 -8.91 -10.76
N HIS A 131 -10.77 -8.73 -10.58
CA HIS A 131 -9.87 -9.78 -10.09
C HIS A 131 -9.63 -9.67 -8.58
N SER A 132 -9.54 -8.45 -8.03
CA SER A 132 -9.27 -8.23 -6.61
C SER A 132 -10.51 -8.39 -5.74
N MET A 133 -11.69 -7.99 -6.22
CA MET A 133 -12.92 -8.07 -5.45
C MET A 133 -13.30 -9.51 -5.04
N PRO A 134 -13.18 -10.54 -5.89
CA PRO A 134 -13.39 -11.92 -5.46
C PRO A 134 -12.47 -12.37 -4.32
N VAL A 135 -11.22 -11.90 -4.28
CA VAL A 135 -10.29 -12.22 -3.18
C VAL A 135 -10.71 -11.53 -1.89
N VAL A 136 -11.20 -10.29 -1.98
CA VAL A 136 -11.75 -9.53 -0.85
C VAL A 136 -12.97 -10.23 -0.26
N GLU A 137 -13.89 -10.71 -1.12
CA GLU A 137 -15.10 -11.44 -0.73
C GLU A 137 -14.77 -12.79 -0.09
N GLU A 138 -13.87 -13.58 -0.69
CA GLU A 138 -13.41 -14.86 -0.14
C GLU A 138 -12.70 -14.71 1.22
N ALA A 139 -12.01 -13.59 1.43
CA ALA A 139 -11.40 -13.26 2.73
C ALA A 139 -12.43 -12.78 3.75
N ASP A 140 -13.70 -12.62 3.38
CA ASP A 140 -14.76 -12.03 4.21
C ASP A 140 -14.26 -10.69 4.82
N PHE A 141 -13.68 -9.85 3.97
CA PHE A 141 -13.08 -8.58 4.41
C PHE A 141 -14.16 -7.50 4.60
N PRO A 142 -14.16 -6.77 5.73
CA PRO A 142 -15.18 -5.78 6.01
C PRO A 142 -15.15 -4.61 5.01
N LYS A 143 -16.30 -4.30 4.42
CA LYS A 143 -16.44 -3.16 3.47
C LYS A 143 -16.12 -1.82 4.11
N GLU A 144 -16.28 -1.73 5.43
CA GLU A 144 -15.97 -0.55 6.23
C GLU A 144 -14.48 -0.22 6.22
N LEU A 145 -13.64 -1.24 6.05
CA LEU A 145 -12.18 -1.10 5.96
C LEU A 145 -11.67 -0.86 4.55
N ILE A 146 -12.55 -0.81 3.53
CA ILE A 146 -12.19 -0.43 2.16
C ILE A 146 -12.38 1.08 2.02
N ILE A 147 -11.27 1.83 1.98
CA ILE A 147 -11.34 3.30 2.05
C ILE A 147 -11.97 3.91 0.81
N ASN A 148 -11.71 3.39 -0.37
CA ASN A 148 -12.29 3.88 -1.62
C ASN A 148 -13.57 3.15 -2.04
N TYR A 149 -14.29 2.55 -1.08
CA TYR A 149 -15.61 1.99 -1.34
C TYR A 149 -16.63 3.08 -1.75
N SER A 150 -16.43 4.34 -1.31
CA SER A 150 -17.09 5.53 -1.84
C SER A 150 -16.13 6.71 -1.92
N ALA A 151 -16.42 7.68 -2.79
CA ALA A 151 -15.64 8.90 -2.94
C ALA A 151 -15.57 9.70 -1.63
N GLU A 152 -16.71 9.85 -0.95
CA GLU A 152 -16.83 10.59 0.30
C GLU A 152 -15.94 10.00 1.40
N ARG A 153 -15.92 8.66 1.53
CA ARG A 153 -15.07 7.97 2.50
C ARG A 153 -13.60 8.18 2.19
N PHE A 154 -13.22 8.07 0.93
CA PHE A 154 -11.86 8.29 0.48
C PHE A 154 -11.38 9.72 0.76
N GLU A 155 -12.16 10.72 0.39
CA GLU A 155 -11.86 12.14 0.64
C GLU A 155 -11.74 12.43 2.13
N ALA A 156 -12.67 11.93 2.94
CA ALA A 156 -12.62 12.08 4.39
C ALA A 156 -11.36 11.45 4.99
N TYR A 157 -10.99 10.23 4.55
CA TYR A 157 -9.77 9.56 5.01
C TYR A 157 -8.51 10.36 4.67
N ILE A 158 -8.38 10.82 3.42
CA ILE A 158 -7.21 11.59 2.99
C ILE A 158 -7.11 12.91 3.76
N ALA A 159 -8.22 13.60 3.98
CA ALA A 159 -8.24 14.85 4.76
C ALA A 159 -7.79 14.64 6.21
N GLU A 160 -8.29 13.57 6.85
CA GLU A 160 -7.92 13.21 8.23
C GLU A 160 -6.45 12.75 8.32
N ASN A 161 -6.02 11.92 7.37
CA ASN A 161 -4.64 11.43 7.33
C ASN A 161 -3.62 12.57 7.19
N ARG A 162 -3.94 13.60 6.39
CA ARG A 162 -3.11 14.80 6.28
C ARG A 162 -2.95 15.52 7.61
N LYS A 163 -4.01 15.63 8.41
CA LYS A 163 -3.95 16.23 9.76
C LYS A 163 -3.07 15.42 10.69
N ARG A 164 -3.25 14.09 10.72
CA ARG A 164 -2.46 13.17 11.56
C ARG A 164 -0.97 13.23 11.22
N LYS A 165 -0.63 13.17 9.93
CA LYS A 165 0.76 13.25 9.45
C LYS A 165 1.41 14.62 9.75
N LYS A 166 0.64 15.70 9.70
CA LYS A 166 1.12 17.03 10.12
C LYS A 166 1.43 17.05 11.61
N ALA A 167 0.50 16.59 12.46
CA ALA A 167 0.68 16.53 13.91
C ALA A 167 1.90 15.65 14.28
N TYR A 168 2.09 14.52 13.61
CA TYR A 168 3.27 13.66 13.81
C TYR A 168 4.59 14.38 13.50
N LYS A 169 4.66 15.14 12.41
CA LYS A 169 5.85 15.95 12.07
C LYS A 169 6.15 17.02 13.12
N GLU A 170 5.12 17.64 13.69
CA GLU A 170 5.26 18.68 14.70
C GLU A 170 5.71 18.10 16.06
N SER A 171 5.28 16.88 16.40
CA SER A 171 5.69 16.19 17.64
C SER A 171 7.15 15.70 17.65
N LYS A 172 7.81 15.65 16.48
CA LYS A 172 9.19 15.19 16.31
C LYS A 172 10.21 16.35 16.23
N LYS A 173 9.75 17.59 16.29
CA LYS A 173 10.58 18.80 16.37
C LYS A 173 10.85 19.21 17.82
#